data_836b42d9bfbb5dc58ea5f93088f00255
#
_entry.id   836b42d9bfbb5dc58ea5f93088f00255
#
_cell.length_a   1.000
_cell.length_b   1.000
_cell.length_c   1.000
_cell.angle_alpha   90.00
_cell.angle_beta   90.00
_cell.angle_gamma   90.00
#
_symmetry.space_group_name_H-M   'P 1'
#
loop_
_entity.id
_entity.type
_entity.pdbx_description
1 polymer ?
#
loop_
_entity_poly.entity_id
_entity_poly.type
_entity_poly.pdbx_seq_one_letter_code
_entity_poly.pdbx_strand_id
1 'polypeptide(L)'
;MTQVIENPVDIINARVPGYKDLQMLLVNQQGIIEQILPMSTVEARSRASIINVAGDWISLGGVDLQINGALGLAFPDLTAENAHLLVKISQFLWDVGVDGFLPTLVTTSVENIQRSLGIIAEVLPDQPAGAKILGVHLEGPFLNFQKRGAHPAEYLLPLTMDWVKQVLGDYAHVVKVITLAPELDFTGEVIPYLRSLGIIVSLGHSQATSAQGQRAFKQGATMVTHAFNAMPALHHREPGLLGVAIIDPDVMCGFIADGEHISPTMLQILLRASYQEKGLFLVSDALSPLGLPDGVYPWDSREIEVKNGTARLADGTLSGTTLPLLVGVQNLVKWGICDVESAIALATNAPRKAIGLPRIVKNQSANLLRWHWNETTKALTWERAIATEMKAGD
;
A
#
# COMPACT_ATOMS: atom_id res chain seq x y z
N MET A 1 -15.16 -9.69 -15.34
CA MET A 1 -15.45 -10.00 -16.79
C MET A 1 -14.47 -9.18 -17.59
N THR A 2 -13.63 -9.79 -18.41
CA THR A 2 -12.77 -9.09 -19.36
C THR A 2 -13.68 -8.52 -20.45
N GLN A 3 -13.77 -7.19 -20.54
CA GLN A 3 -14.50 -6.54 -21.63
C GLN A 3 -13.78 -6.82 -22.95
N VAL A 4 -14.48 -7.36 -23.93
CA VAL A 4 -13.94 -7.59 -25.28
C VAL A 4 -13.92 -6.26 -26.03
N ILE A 5 -12.74 -5.84 -26.46
CA ILE A 5 -12.54 -4.63 -27.28
C ILE A 5 -12.79 -4.99 -28.73
N GLU A 6 -13.48 -4.14 -29.53
CA GLU A 6 -13.73 -4.41 -30.98
C GLU A 6 -12.43 -4.59 -31.76
N ASN A 7 -11.41 -3.79 -31.47
CA ASN A 7 -10.08 -3.86 -32.11
C ASN A 7 -8.98 -3.92 -31.06
N PRO A 8 -7.85 -4.58 -31.33
CA PRO A 8 -6.67 -4.45 -30.46
C PRO A 8 -6.23 -2.98 -30.37
N VAL A 9 -5.56 -2.61 -29.28
CA VAL A 9 -5.13 -1.23 -29.01
C VAL A 9 -3.61 -1.17 -28.90
N ASP A 10 -3.00 -0.21 -29.58
CA ASP A 10 -1.59 0.11 -29.45
C ASP A 10 -1.43 1.46 -28.75
N ILE A 11 -0.94 1.45 -27.51
CA ILE A 11 -0.62 2.66 -26.75
C ILE A 11 0.82 3.03 -27.09
N ILE A 12 1.01 4.19 -27.74
CA ILE A 12 2.30 4.63 -28.24
C ILE A 12 2.83 5.87 -27.52
N ASN A 13 4.14 6.06 -27.59
CA ASN A 13 4.87 7.15 -26.93
C ASN A 13 4.67 7.20 -25.41
N ALA A 14 4.55 6.03 -24.76
CA ALA A 14 4.33 5.91 -23.32
C ALA A 14 5.67 5.88 -22.56
N ARG A 15 5.78 6.65 -21.48
CA ARG A 15 6.79 6.40 -20.43
C ARG A 15 6.23 5.37 -19.47
N VAL A 16 7.02 4.36 -19.15
CA VAL A 16 6.59 3.28 -18.25
C VAL A 16 7.62 3.12 -17.13
N PRO A 17 7.24 3.23 -15.84
CA PRO A 17 8.19 3.11 -14.74
C PRO A 17 8.99 1.80 -14.78
N GLY A 18 10.32 1.94 -14.77
CA GLY A 18 11.27 0.83 -14.85
C GLY A 18 11.60 0.37 -16.26
N TYR A 19 11.14 1.07 -17.31
CA TYR A 19 11.56 0.89 -18.69
C TYR A 19 12.33 2.12 -19.17
N LYS A 20 13.39 1.88 -19.95
CA LYS A 20 14.12 2.97 -20.62
C LYS A 20 13.37 3.37 -21.87
N ASP A 21 13.51 4.64 -22.28
CA ASP A 21 12.94 5.20 -23.49
C ASP A 21 11.40 5.14 -23.53
N LEU A 22 10.83 5.69 -24.59
CA LEU A 22 9.39 5.59 -24.84
C LEU A 22 9.02 4.18 -25.28
N GLN A 23 7.93 3.68 -24.75
CA GLN A 23 7.41 2.34 -25.02
C GLN A 23 6.15 2.38 -25.87
N MET A 24 5.90 1.27 -26.55
CA MET A 24 4.62 0.87 -27.12
C MET A 24 4.08 -0.31 -26.32
N LEU A 25 2.83 -0.21 -25.89
CA LEU A 25 2.11 -1.33 -25.27
C LEU A 25 1.12 -1.88 -26.27
N LEU A 26 1.27 -3.16 -26.61
CA LEU A 26 0.34 -3.87 -27.49
C LEU A 26 -0.70 -4.57 -26.62
N VAL A 27 -1.96 -4.15 -26.77
CA VAL A 27 -3.10 -4.71 -26.01
C VAL A 27 -4.01 -5.47 -26.97
N ASN A 28 -4.38 -6.70 -26.63
CA ASN A 28 -5.27 -7.51 -27.47
C ASN A 28 -6.76 -7.20 -27.21
N GLN A 29 -7.63 -7.86 -27.97
CA GLN A 29 -9.09 -7.69 -27.85
C GLN A 29 -9.67 -8.10 -26.49
N GLN A 30 -8.96 -8.89 -25.69
CA GLN A 30 -9.33 -9.26 -24.32
C GLN A 30 -8.85 -8.24 -23.29
N GLY A 31 -8.26 -7.10 -23.71
CA GLY A 31 -7.72 -6.12 -22.80
C GLY A 31 -6.46 -6.58 -22.04
N ILE A 32 -5.68 -7.51 -22.65
CA ILE A 32 -4.44 -8.03 -22.07
C ILE A 32 -3.23 -7.41 -22.78
N ILE A 33 -2.23 -7.01 -22.02
CA ILE A 33 -0.95 -6.54 -22.54
C ILE A 33 -0.21 -7.73 -23.14
N GLU A 34 -0.06 -7.77 -24.46
CA GLU A 34 0.68 -8.82 -25.16
C GLU A 34 2.19 -8.56 -25.14
N GLN A 35 2.57 -7.30 -25.32
CA GLN A 35 3.97 -6.89 -25.36
C GLN A 35 4.14 -5.45 -24.87
N ILE A 36 5.33 -5.16 -24.35
CA ILE A 36 5.82 -3.80 -24.06
C ILE A 36 7.16 -3.68 -24.78
N LEU A 37 7.26 -2.79 -25.75
CA LEU A 37 8.38 -2.70 -26.70
C LEU A 37 8.88 -1.25 -26.79
N PRO A 38 10.19 -1.03 -26.95
CA PRO A 38 10.70 0.31 -27.24
C PRO A 38 10.11 0.83 -28.55
N MET A 39 9.68 2.08 -28.57
CA MET A 39 9.11 2.74 -29.77
C MET A 39 10.03 2.68 -31.00
N SER A 40 11.35 2.65 -30.79
CA SER A 40 12.35 2.58 -31.86
C SER A 40 12.41 1.24 -32.59
N THR A 41 11.72 0.21 -32.11
CA THR A 41 11.89 -1.17 -32.61
C THR A 41 10.68 -1.71 -33.37
N VAL A 42 9.52 -1.06 -33.28
CA VAL A 42 8.25 -1.60 -33.82
C VAL A 42 7.36 -0.51 -34.40
N GLU A 43 6.68 -0.82 -35.49
CA GLU A 43 5.58 -0.01 -36.03
C GLU A 43 4.24 -0.47 -35.42
N ALA A 44 3.29 0.48 -35.30
CA ALA A 44 1.93 0.18 -34.85
C ALA A 44 1.24 -0.81 -35.82
N ARG A 45 0.41 -1.69 -35.24
CA ARG A 45 -0.31 -2.72 -36.00
C ARG A 45 -1.37 -2.08 -36.91
N SER A 46 -1.44 -2.48 -38.19
CA SER A 46 -2.34 -1.90 -39.22
C SER A 46 -3.84 -2.02 -38.87
N ARG A 47 -4.23 -2.92 -37.98
CA ARG A 47 -5.63 -3.15 -37.55
C ARG A 47 -5.90 -2.78 -36.10
N ALA A 48 -4.97 -2.14 -35.42
CA ALA A 48 -5.15 -1.68 -34.05
C ALA A 48 -5.65 -0.24 -34.01
N SER A 49 -6.45 0.09 -32.99
CA SER A 49 -6.70 1.48 -32.62
C SER A 49 -5.44 2.04 -31.98
N ILE A 50 -4.96 3.19 -32.44
CA ILE A 50 -3.73 3.81 -31.94
C ILE A 50 -4.10 4.89 -30.91
N ILE A 51 -3.52 4.79 -29.72
CA ILE A 51 -3.62 5.79 -28.67
C ILE A 51 -2.24 6.38 -28.43
N ASN A 52 -2.04 7.63 -28.86
CA ASN A 52 -0.80 8.35 -28.62
C ASN A 52 -0.89 9.12 -27.31
N VAL A 53 -0.11 8.71 -26.30
CA VAL A 53 -0.08 9.37 -25.00
C VAL A 53 0.97 10.49 -24.90
N ALA A 54 1.64 10.82 -26.01
CA ALA A 54 2.52 11.98 -26.18
C ALA A 54 3.59 12.15 -25.10
N GLY A 55 4.10 11.06 -24.54
CA GLY A 55 5.13 11.09 -23.50
C GLY A 55 4.60 11.10 -22.06
N ASP A 56 3.30 10.97 -21.87
CA ASP A 56 2.72 10.74 -20.55
C ASP A 56 3.18 9.40 -19.96
N TRP A 57 3.08 9.29 -18.64
CA TRP A 57 3.41 8.04 -17.95
C TRP A 57 2.21 7.08 -17.95
N ILE A 58 2.51 5.81 -18.19
CA ILE A 58 1.54 4.71 -18.10
C ILE A 58 2.01 3.73 -17.01
N SER A 59 1.13 3.40 -16.07
CA SER A 59 1.40 2.42 -15.02
C SER A 59 0.19 1.53 -14.75
N LEU A 60 0.38 0.47 -13.99
CA LEU A 60 -0.72 -0.17 -13.25
C LEU A 60 -1.24 0.80 -12.18
N GLY A 61 -2.42 0.57 -11.62
CA GLY A 61 -2.91 1.32 -10.46
C GLY A 61 -2.09 1.08 -9.20
N GLY A 62 -2.35 1.86 -8.17
CA GLY A 62 -1.70 1.74 -6.86
C GLY A 62 -1.97 0.40 -6.18
N VAL A 63 -1.09 0.02 -5.25
CA VAL A 63 -1.35 -1.05 -4.29
C VAL A 63 -1.14 -0.50 -2.89
N ASP A 64 -2.19 -0.54 -2.07
CA ASP A 64 -2.16 -0.03 -0.71
C ASP A 64 -1.99 -1.17 0.30
N LEU A 65 -0.80 -1.28 0.88
CA LEU A 65 -0.48 -2.37 1.81
C LEU A 65 -0.87 -2.08 3.27
N GLN A 66 -1.36 -0.85 3.53
CA GLN A 66 -1.83 -0.43 4.84
C GLN A 66 -2.95 0.58 4.69
N ILE A 67 -4.18 0.11 4.87
CA ILE A 67 -5.42 0.89 4.85
C ILE A 67 -6.38 0.29 5.89
N ASN A 68 -6.83 1.09 6.83
CA ASN A 68 -7.59 0.64 8.01
C ASN A 68 -9.09 0.66 7.81
N GLY A 69 -9.57 1.35 6.76
CA GLY A 69 -10.98 1.45 6.43
C GLY A 69 -11.28 2.49 5.34
N ALA A 70 -12.53 2.57 4.94
CA ALA A 70 -13.05 3.59 4.03
C ALA A 70 -14.58 3.67 4.14
N LEU A 71 -15.18 4.77 3.66
CA LEU A 71 -16.63 4.99 3.55
C LEU A 71 -17.38 4.72 4.86
N GLY A 72 -16.75 4.99 6.00
CA GLY A 72 -17.33 4.81 7.33
C GLY A 72 -17.12 3.42 7.95
N LEU A 73 -16.55 2.47 7.24
CA LEU A 73 -16.26 1.13 7.76
C LEU A 73 -14.77 1.01 8.14
N ALA A 74 -14.48 0.73 9.40
CA ALA A 74 -13.18 0.23 9.83
C ALA A 74 -13.14 -1.31 9.66
N PHE A 75 -12.05 -1.85 9.10
CA PHE A 75 -12.00 -3.29 8.80
C PHE A 75 -12.04 -4.20 10.03
N PRO A 76 -11.54 -3.81 11.22
CA PRO A 76 -11.76 -4.58 12.44
C PRO A 76 -13.23 -4.74 12.85
N ASP A 77 -14.12 -3.84 12.37
CA ASP A 77 -15.55 -3.82 12.67
C ASP A 77 -16.40 -4.57 11.63
N LEU A 78 -15.78 -5.37 10.76
CA LEU A 78 -16.50 -6.21 9.81
C LEU A 78 -17.41 -7.20 10.54
N THR A 79 -18.66 -7.26 10.08
CA THR A 79 -19.69 -8.22 10.49
C THR A 79 -20.43 -8.74 9.26
N ALA A 80 -21.20 -9.80 9.42
CA ALA A 80 -22.01 -10.34 8.32
C ALA A 80 -22.99 -9.27 7.75
N GLU A 81 -23.52 -8.38 8.60
CA GLU A 81 -24.46 -7.34 8.21
C GLU A 81 -23.80 -6.26 7.33
N ASN A 82 -22.54 -5.91 7.59
CA ASN A 82 -21.84 -4.84 6.88
C ASN A 82 -20.84 -5.31 5.82
N ALA A 83 -20.62 -6.60 5.67
CA ALA A 83 -19.69 -7.19 4.69
C ALA A 83 -19.93 -6.72 3.24
N HIS A 84 -21.20 -6.40 2.90
CA HIS A 84 -21.56 -5.86 1.59
C HIS A 84 -20.88 -4.51 1.27
N LEU A 85 -20.38 -3.79 2.29
CA LEU A 85 -19.64 -2.54 2.11
C LEU A 85 -18.26 -2.77 1.50
N LEU A 86 -17.66 -3.97 1.63
CA LEU A 86 -16.39 -4.31 0.97
C LEU A 86 -16.48 -4.11 -0.55
N VAL A 87 -17.63 -4.42 -1.17
CA VAL A 87 -17.86 -4.20 -2.61
C VAL A 87 -17.79 -2.70 -2.94
N LYS A 88 -18.43 -1.87 -2.13
CA LYS A 88 -18.43 -0.41 -2.32
C LYS A 88 -17.04 0.18 -2.10
N ILE A 89 -16.31 -0.30 -1.09
CA ILE A 89 -14.94 0.12 -0.80
C ILE A 89 -14.01 -0.29 -1.96
N SER A 90 -14.12 -1.53 -2.45
CA SER A 90 -13.35 -1.99 -3.60
C SER A 90 -13.58 -1.12 -4.84
N GLN A 91 -14.84 -0.74 -5.13
CA GLN A 91 -15.16 0.16 -6.23
C GLN A 91 -14.60 1.57 -5.98
N PHE A 92 -14.80 2.13 -4.79
CA PHE A 92 -14.28 3.45 -4.42
C PHE A 92 -12.74 3.50 -4.56
N LEU A 93 -12.02 2.50 -4.05
CA LEU A 93 -10.57 2.43 -4.16
C LEU A 93 -10.11 2.32 -5.62
N TRP A 94 -10.85 1.57 -6.44
CA TRP A 94 -10.63 1.53 -7.88
C TRP A 94 -10.78 2.91 -8.52
N ASP A 95 -11.85 3.63 -8.19
CA ASP A 95 -12.13 4.96 -8.74
C ASP A 95 -11.09 6.00 -8.33
N VAL A 96 -10.43 5.82 -7.18
CA VAL A 96 -9.30 6.65 -6.73
C VAL A 96 -7.93 6.08 -7.11
N GLY A 97 -7.87 5.15 -8.10
CA GLY A 97 -6.66 4.70 -8.77
C GLY A 97 -5.91 3.53 -8.10
N VAL A 98 -6.53 2.84 -7.15
CA VAL A 98 -5.95 1.66 -6.48
C VAL A 98 -6.44 0.38 -7.16
N ASP A 99 -5.51 -0.52 -7.54
CA ASP A 99 -5.82 -1.82 -8.14
C ASP A 99 -5.98 -2.93 -7.10
N GLY A 100 -5.29 -2.78 -5.97
CA GLY A 100 -5.32 -3.79 -4.92
C GLY A 100 -4.93 -3.21 -3.56
N PHE A 101 -5.41 -3.84 -2.50
CA PHE A 101 -5.16 -3.38 -1.14
C PHE A 101 -5.14 -4.52 -0.14
N LEU A 102 -4.56 -4.27 1.02
CA LEU A 102 -4.65 -5.13 2.18
C LEU A 102 -5.54 -4.46 3.23
N PRO A 103 -6.80 -4.89 3.43
CA PRO A 103 -7.55 -4.48 4.60
C PRO A 103 -6.68 -4.67 5.84
N THR A 104 -6.45 -3.58 6.59
CA THR A 104 -5.59 -3.59 7.78
C THR A 104 -6.46 -3.71 9.02
N LEU A 105 -6.29 -4.82 9.74
CA LEU A 105 -6.91 -5.02 11.03
C LEU A 105 -5.95 -4.49 12.09
N VAL A 106 -6.23 -3.28 12.57
CA VAL A 106 -5.51 -2.70 13.71
C VAL A 106 -5.86 -3.45 14.98
N THR A 107 -5.04 -3.30 16.00
CA THR A 107 -5.21 -3.95 17.31
C THR A 107 -6.65 -3.83 17.84
N THR A 108 -7.28 -4.97 18.06
CA THR A 108 -8.60 -5.13 18.66
C THR A 108 -8.67 -6.50 19.36
N SER A 109 -9.83 -6.93 19.85
CA SER A 109 -9.98 -8.26 20.46
C SER A 109 -9.68 -9.38 19.46
N VAL A 110 -9.19 -10.52 19.94
CA VAL A 110 -8.93 -11.72 19.12
C VAL A 110 -10.19 -12.16 18.40
N GLU A 111 -11.34 -12.05 19.05
CA GLU A 111 -12.65 -12.40 18.49
C GLU A 111 -12.97 -11.51 17.27
N ASN A 112 -12.76 -10.19 17.37
CA ASN A 112 -12.96 -9.26 16.26
C ASN A 112 -12.00 -9.54 15.11
N ILE A 113 -10.72 -9.82 15.41
CA ILE A 113 -9.74 -10.18 14.39
C ILE A 113 -10.20 -11.42 13.63
N GLN A 114 -10.52 -12.51 14.34
CA GLN A 114 -10.93 -13.76 13.71
C GLN A 114 -12.23 -13.63 12.93
N ARG A 115 -13.21 -12.88 13.44
CA ARG A 115 -14.45 -12.59 12.73
C ARG A 115 -14.16 -11.86 11.41
N SER A 116 -13.36 -10.81 11.42
CA SER A 116 -13.02 -10.05 10.22
C SER A 116 -12.21 -10.88 9.23
N LEU A 117 -11.25 -11.69 9.70
CA LEU A 117 -10.51 -12.63 8.86
C LEU A 117 -11.44 -13.65 8.19
N GLY A 118 -12.40 -14.20 8.92
CA GLY A 118 -13.39 -15.16 8.40
C GLY A 118 -14.23 -14.55 7.27
N ILE A 119 -14.76 -13.35 7.48
CA ILE A 119 -15.56 -12.63 6.47
C ILE A 119 -14.71 -12.34 5.21
N ILE A 120 -13.47 -11.88 5.39
CA ILE A 120 -12.59 -11.61 4.25
C ILE A 120 -12.25 -12.92 3.52
N ALA A 121 -12.02 -14.04 4.25
CA ALA A 121 -11.76 -15.34 3.66
C ALA A 121 -12.89 -15.80 2.72
N GLU A 122 -14.15 -15.52 3.09
CA GLU A 122 -15.32 -15.85 2.26
C GLU A 122 -15.40 -15.00 0.99
N VAL A 123 -14.92 -13.74 1.02
CA VAL A 123 -14.96 -12.82 -0.12
C VAL A 123 -13.81 -13.07 -1.11
N LEU A 124 -12.64 -13.49 -0.62
CA LEU A 124 -11.41 -13.62 -1.44
C LEU A 124 -11.57 -14.46 -2.72
N PRO A 125 -12.28 -15.62 -2.74
CA PRO A 125 -12.37 -16.48 -3.93
C PRO A 125 -13.16 -15.83 -5.09
N ASP A 126 -14.18 -15.04 -4.80
CA ASP A 126 -15.08 -14.45 -5.79
C ASP A 126 -15.25 -12.94 -5.59
N GLN A 127 -14.17 -12.22 -5.79
CA GLN A 127 -14.16 -10.77 -5.60
C GLN A 127 -14.86 -10.05 -6.74
N PRO A 128 -15.70 -9.05 -6.43
CA PRO A 128 -16.36 -8.21 -7.44
C PRO A 128 -15.35 -7.41 -8.28
N ALA A 129 -15.86 -6.70 -9.30
CA ALA A 129 -15.09 -5.68 -9.99
C ALA A 129 -14.62 -4.59 -9.01
N GLY A 130 -13.51 -3.93 -9.34
CA GLY A 130 -12.91 -2.90 -8.47
C GLY A 130 -11.51 -3.31 -8.00
N ALA A 131 -10.99 -2.58 -7.02
CA ALA A 131 -9.71 -2.89 -6.37
C ALA A 131 -9.78 -4.25 -5.66
N LYS A 132 -8.72 -5.05 -5.79
CA LYS A 132 -8.70 -6.43 -5.26
C LYS A 132 -8.16 -6.47 -3.84
N ILE A 133 -8.80 -7.22 -2.97
CA ILE A 133 -8.24 -7.61 -1.68
C ILE A 133 -7.14 -8.65 -1.96
N LEU A 134 -5.92 -8.34 -1.54
CA LEU A 134 -4.73 -9.17 -1.82
C LEU A 134 -4.32 -10.05 -0.63
N GLY A 135 -5.15 -10.14 0.38
CA GLY A 135 -4.96 -10.71 1.69
C GLY A 135 -5.22 -9.66 2.76
N VAL A 136 -4.83 -9.92 3.99
CA VAL A 136 -5.03 -9.04 5.15
C VAL A 136 -3.68 -8.61 5.72
N HIS A 137 -3.61 -7.36 6.18
CA HIS A 137 -2.54 -6.89 7.05
C HIS A 137 -3.04 -6.87 8.50
N LEU A 138 -2.39 -7.62 9.38
CA LEU A 138 -2.61 -7.51 10.83
C LEU A 138 -1.63 -6.48 11.41
N GLU A 139 -2.11 -5.34 11.86
CA GLU A 139 -1.29 -4.36 12.56
C GLU A 139 -1.44 -4.52 14.07
N GLY A 140 -0.55 -5.30 14.63
CA GLY A 140 -0.66 -5.81 16.01
C GLY A 140 -1.47 -7.13 16.05
N PRO A 141 -1.88 -7.56 17.26
CA PRO A 141 -1.82 -6.88 18.56
C PRO A 141 -0.47 -6.97 19.29
N PHE A 142 0.58 -7.46 18.70
CA PHE A 142 1.89 -7.72 19.29
C PHE A 142 2.80 -6.48 19.21
N LEU A 143 2.34 -5.35 19.76
CA LEU A 143 2.99 -4.05 19.70
C LEU A 143 3.57 -3.64 21.04
N ASN A 144 4.61 -2.80 21.01
CA ASN A 144 5.18 -2.25 22.21
C ASN A 144 4.24 -1.22 22.83
N PHE A 145 3.90 -1.39 24.10
CA PHE A 145 2.98 -0.50 24.83
C PHE A 145 3.36 0.98 24.74
N GLN A 146 4.65 1.30 24.83
CA GLN A 146 5.13 2.69 24.78
C GLN A 146 5.10 3.28 23.36
N LYS A 147 4.99 2.43 22.34
CA LYS A 147 4.94 2.79 20.93
C LYS A 147 3.62 2.40 20.26
N ARG A 148 2.58 2.15 21.06
CA ARG A 148 1.27 1.73 20.55
C ARG A 148 0.57 2.79 19.69
N GLY A 149 0.96 4.09 19.79
CA GLY A 149 0.25 5.16 19.08
C GLY A 149 -1.23 5.19 19.47
N ALA A 150 -2.11 5.18 18.47
CA ALA A 150 -3.56 5.19 18.67
C ALA A 150 -4.16 3.81 19.00
N HIS A 151 -3.38 2.72 18.97
CA HIS A 151 -3.88 1.38 19.28
C HIS A 151 -4.35 1.27 20.74
N PRO A 152 -5.52 0.64 21.01
CA PRO A 152 -6.07 0.48 22.36
C PRO A 152 -5.19 -0.46 23.19
N ALA A 153 -4.77 0.02 24.36
CA ALA A 153 -3.80 -0.66 25.21
C ALA A 153 -4.31 -2.00 25.76
N GLU A 154 -5.62 -2.09 26.00
CA GLU A 154 -6.32 -3.25 26.55
C GLU A 154 -6.30 -4.48 25.65
N TYR A 155 -6.07 -4.30 24.35
CA TYR A 155 -6.00 -5.40 23.37
C TYR A 155 -4.59 -5.78 22.94
N LEU A 156 -3.56 -5.11 23.50
CA LEU A 156 -2.17 -5.52 23.26
C LEU A 156 -1.88 -6.87 23.90
N LEU A 157 -1.23 -7.74 23.13
CA LEU A 157 -0.92 -9.10 23.56
C LEU A 157 0.60 -9.34 23.63
N PRO A 158 1.06 -10.20 24.54
CA PRO A 158 2.44 -10.67 24.54
C PRO A 158 2.77 -11.40 23.24
N LEU A 159 3.95 -11.15 22.67
CA LEU A 159 4.42 -11.84 21.48
C LEU A 159 4.94 -13.24 21.83
N THR A 160 4.02 -14.19 21.95
CA THR A 160 4.32 -15.61 22.21
C THR A 160 3.72 -16.49 21.12
N MET A 161 4.30 -17.68 20.94
CA MET A 161 3.83 -18.63 19.95
C MET A 161 2.34 -18.99 20.13
N ASP A 162 1.90 -19.15 21.37
CA ASP A 162 0.51 -19.51 21.69
C ASP A 162 -0.46 -18.39 21.29
N TRP A 163 -0.14 -17.15 21.64
CA TRP A 163 -0.95 -16.00 21.25
C TRP A 163 -0.97 -15.80 19.74
N VAL A 164 0.17 -15.96 19.06
CA VAL A 164 0.23 -15.88 17.59
C VAL A 164 -0.69 -16.90 16.95
N LYS A 165 -0.63 -18.16 17.37
CA LYS A 165 -1.52 -19.23 16.88
C LYS A 165 -2.99 -18.92 17.17
N GLN A 166 -3.29 -18.40 18.35
CA GLN A 166 -4.66 -18.05 18.73
C GLN A 166 -5.19 -16.87 17.88
N VAL A 167 -4.40 -15.82 17.64
CA VAL A 167 -4.80 -14.69 16.81
C VAL A 167 -5.04 -15.10 15.36
N LEU A 168 -4.17 -15.93 14.79
CA LEU A 168 -4.31 -16.41 13.43
C LEU A 168 -5.47 -17.41 13.27
N GLY A 169 -5.75 -18.24 14.29
CA GLY A 169 -6.75 -19.29 14.22
C GLY A 169 -6.61 -20.14 12.96
N ASP A 170 -7.72 -20.42 12.28
CA ASP A 170 -7.76 -21.16 11.01
C ASP A 170 -7.48 -20.25 9.79
N TYR A 171 -7.25 -18.96 9.99
CA TYR A 171 -7.19 -17.95 8.93
C TYR A 171 -5.77 -17.48 8.58
N ALA A 172 -4.73 -18.22 8.99
CA ALA A 172 -3.34 -17.86 8.64
C ALA A 172 -3.14 -17.66 7.12
N HIS A 173 -3.86 -18.42 6.29
CA HIS A 173 -3.81 -18.35 4.82
C HIS A 173 -4.36 -17.05 4.23
N VAL A 174 -5.15 -16.29 5.00
CA VAL A 174 -5.70 -14.97 4.61
C VAL A 174 -4.73 -13.84 4.94
N VAL A 175 -3.88 -14.04 5.95
CA VAL A 175 -2.95 -13.01 6.41
C VAL A 175 -1.76 -12.92 5.46
N LYS A 176 -1.59 -11.76 4.84
CA LYS A 176 -0.47 -11.48 3.93
C LYS A 176 0.70 -10.81 4.63
N VAL A 177 0.41 -9.87 5.53
CA VAL A 177 1.39 -9.10 6.31
C VAL A 177 0.97 -9.08 7.77
N ILE A 178 1.93 -9.17 8.68
CA ILE A 178 1.74 -8.91 10.09
C ILE A 178 2.76 -7.92 10.60
N THR A 179 2.31 -6.87 11.29
CA THR A 179 3.16 -5.91 11.99
C THR A 179 3.30 -6.30 13.46
N LEU A 180 4.54 -6.35 13.93
CA LEU A 180 4.88 -6.66 15.30
C LEU A 180 6.13 -5.92 15.79
N ALA A 181 6.28 -5.80 17.11
CA ALA A 181 7.45 -5.24 17.78
C ALA A 181 8.47 -6.36 18.08
N PRO A 182 9.61 -6.41 17.37
CA PRO A 182 10.51 -7.56 17.42
C PRO A 182 11.22 -7.73 18.77
N GLU A 183 11.35 -6.68 19.58
CA GLU A 183 11.91 -6.74 20.93
C GLU A 183 11.04 -7.53 21.91
N LEU A 184 9.79 -7.82 21.54
CA LEU A 184 8.87 -8.63 22.35
C LEU A 184 9.01 -10.13 22.07
N ASP A 185 9.71 -10.55 21.00
CA ASP A 185 10.01 -11.95 20.71
C ASP A 185 11.26 -12.40 21.49
N PHE A 186 11.07 -12.78 22.74
CA PHE A 186 12.16 -13.24 23.61
C PHE A 186 12.74 -14.58 23.17
N THR A 187 11.96 -15.41 22.47
CA THR A 187 12.39 -16.73 22.01
C THR A 187 13.14 -16.67 20.69
N GLY A 188 12.76 -15.71 19.82
CA GLY A 188 13.26 -15.60 18.46
C GLY A 188 12.65 -16.62 17.51
N GLU A 189 11.56 -17.29 17.91
CA GLU A 189 10.91 -18.34 17.13
C GLU A 189 9.69 -17.84 16.34
N VAL A 190 9.10 -16.71 16.75
CA VAL A 190 7.85 -16.21 16.18
C VAL A 190 8.04 -15.76 14.73
N ILE A 191 9.07 -14.97 14.44
CA ILE A 191 9.32 -14.49 13.07
C ILE A 191 9.56 -15.66 12.10
N PRO A 192 10.45 -16.65 12.39
CA PRO A 192 10.61 -17.83 11.55
C PRO A 192 9.31 -18.64 11.36
N TYR A 193 8.50 -18.78 12.41
CA TYR A 193 7.21 -19.47 12.33
C TYR A 193 6.25 -18.74 11.36
N LEU A 194 6.04 -17.44 11.50
CA LEU A 194 5.19 -16.65 10.60
C LEU A 194 5.67 -16.74 9.15
N ARG A 195 6.98 -16.69 8.94
CA ARG A 195 7.58 -16.87 7.61
C ARG A 195 7.31 -18.26 7.02
N SER A 196 7.32 -19.30 7.84
CA SER A 196 7.01 -20.68 7.40
C SER A 196 5.55 -20.83 6.93
N LEU A 197 4.64 -19.96 7.40
CA LEU A 197 3.26 -19.88 6.93
C LEU A 197 3.10 -19.00 5.66
N GLY A 198 4.19 -18.44 5.13
CA GLY A 198 4.16 -17.53 3.98
C GLY A 198 3.73 -16.09 4.33
N ILE A 199 3.61 -15.76 5.61
CA ILE A 199 3.25 -14.43 6.09
C ILE A 199 4.49 -13.52 6.07
N ILE A 200 4.35 -12.32 5.51
CA ILE A 200 5.39 -11.30 5.53
C ILE A 200 5.38 -10.62 6.89
N VAL A 201 6.55 -10.58 7.54
CA VAL A 201 6.69 -9.92 8.83
C VAL A 201 7.20 -8.50 8.62
N SER A 202 6.39 -7.54 9.07
CA SER A 202 6.70 -6.12 9.12
C SER A 202 7.02 -5.70 10.57
N LEU A 203 8.04 -4.88 10.75
CA LEU A 203 8.43 -4.40 12.06
C LEU A 203 7.89 -2.98 12.26
N GLY A 204 7.18 -2.74 13.35
CA GLY A 204 6.60 -1.45 13.66
C GLY A 204 6.07 -1.36 15.08
N HIS A 205 5.63 -0.18 15.49
CA HIS A 205 5.17 0.07 16.86
C HIS A 205 6.12 -0.49 17.92
N SER A 206 7.40 -0.13 17.79
CA SER A 206 8.53 -0.84 18.41
C SER A 206 9.51 0.12 19.05
N GLN A 207 10.13 -0.30 20.13
CA GLN A 207 11.29 0.34 20.78
C GLN A 207 12.62 -0.35 20.39
N ALA A 208 12.61 -1.22 19.36
CA ALA A 208 13.77 -2.02 19.01
C ALA A 208 15.02 -1.17 18.75
N THR A 209 16.11 -1.61 19.34
CA THR A 209 17.45 -1.12 19.03
C THR A 209 17.89 -1.59 17.63
N SER A 210 18.96 -1.01 17.11
CA SER A 210 19.59 -1.45 15.85
C SER A 210 19.91 -2.95 15.87
N ALA A 211 20.46 -3.46 16.98
CA ALA A 211 20.81 -4.87 17.12
C ALA A 211 19.58 -5.79 17.10
N GLN A 212 18.49 -5.37 17.72
CA GLN A 212 17.23 -6.13 17.71
C GLN A 212 16.59 -6.12 16.33
N GLY A 213 16.58 -4.98 15.63
CA GLY A 213 16.14 -4.88 14.23
C GLY A 213 16.92 -5.79 13.29
N GLN A 214 18.25 -5.73 13.34
CA GLN A 214 19.12 -6.60 12.54
C GLN A 214 18.88 -8.08 12.81
N ARG A 215 18.66 -8.46 14.08
CA ARG A 215 18.32 -9.84 14.44
C ARG A 215 17.00 -10.26 13.80
N ALA A 216 15.97 -9.42 13.87
CA ALA A 216 14.66 -9.71 13.30
C ALA A 216 14.73 -9.85 11.76
N PHE A 217 15.51 -9.01 11.06
CA PHE A 217 15.74 -9.17 9.62
C PHE A 217 16.44 -10.49 9.30
N LYS A 218 17.46 -10.88 10.06
CA LYS A 218 18.11 -12.20 9.91
C LYS A 218 17.16 -13.38 10.18
N GLN A 219 16.13 -13.19 10.99
CA GLN A 219 15.08 -14.18 11.24
C GLN A 219 14.03 -14.24 10.13
N GLY A 220 14.03 -13.28 9.19
CA GLY A 220 13.18 -13.28 8.00
C GLY A 220 12.13 -12.17 7.96
N ALA A 221 12.14 -11.19 8.86
CA ALA A 221 11.38 -9.96 8.66
C ALA A 221 11.95 -9.21 7.44
N THR A 222 11.07 -8.68 6.58
CA THR A 222 11.47 -8.03 5.32
C THR A 222 10.80 -6.70 5.11
N MET A 223 10.04 -6.22 6.10
CA MET A 223 9.27 -4.99 5.98
C MET A 223 9.34 -4.16 7.25
N VAL A 224 9.16 -2.84 7.11
CA VAL A 224 8.94 -1.90 8.21
C VAL A 224 7.65 -1.11 7.92
N THR A 225 6.81 -1.01 8.95
CA THR A 225 5.52 -0.33 8.90
C THR A 225 5.73 1.16 9.09
N HIS A 226 5.05 1.99 8.28
CA HIS A 226 5.00 3.46 8.33
C HIS A 226 6.24 4.14 8.99
N ALA A 227 7.39 4.03 8.32
CA ALA A 227 8.71 4.55 8.74
C ALA A 227 8.61 5.88 9.51
N PHE A 228 9.40 6.04 10.56
CA PHE A 228 9.42 7.13 11.56
C PHE A 228 8.27 7.09 12.57
N ASN A 229 7.09 6.60 12.22
CA ASN A 229 5.93 6.64 13.10
C ASN A 229 5.97 5.49 14.11
N ALA A 230 5.61 5.77 15.37
CA ALA A 230 5.57 4.80 16.47
C ALA A 230 6.87 3.99 16.65
N MET A 231 8.04 4.63 16.45
CA MET A 231 9.37 4.03 16.67
C MET A 231 10.36 5.07 17.22
N PRO A 232 11.56 4.68 17.70
CA PRO A 232 12.60 5.63 18.10
C PRO A 232 13.04 6.49 16.92
N ALA A 233 13.36 7.77 17.19
CA ALA A 233 13.95 8.66 16.20
C ALA A 233 15.36 8.18 15.78
N LEU A 234 15.79 8.52 14.57
CA LEU A 234 17.16 8.29 14.11
C LEU A 234 18.14 9.06 15.01
N HIS A 235 18.94 8.35 15.75
CA HIS A 235 19.97 8.94 16.61
C HIS A 235 21.36 8.47 16.18
N HIS A 236 22.31 9.39 16.10
CA HIS A 236 23.64 9.14 15.51
C HIS A 236 24.48 8.06 16.20
N ARG A 237 24.18 7.68 17.45
CA ARG A 237 24.83 6.58 18.18
C ARG A 237 23.95 5.35 18.34
N GLU A 238 22.64 5.47 18.20
CA GLU A 238 21.69 4.36 18.22
C GLU A 238 20.58 4.67 17.19
N PRO A 239 20.78 4.30 15.92
CA PRO A 239 19.86 4.64 14.84
C PRO A 239 18.51 3.89 14.92
N GLY A 240 18.38 2.95 15.83
CA GLY A 240 17.14 2.20 16.06
C GLY A 240 16.76 1.27 14.89
N LEU A 241 15.55 0.77 14.95
CA LEU A 241 14.98 -0.09 13.92
C LEU A 241 15.06 0.55 12.52
N LEU A 242 14.61 1.80 12.39
CA LEU A 242 14.55 2.46 11.09
C LEU A 242 15.93 2.64 10.47
N GLY A 243 16.93 3.00 11.27
CA GLY A 243 18.28 3.24 10.76
C GLY A 243 18.91 2.02 10.12
N VAL A 244 18.66 0.83 10.65
CA VAL A 244 19.16 -0.42 10.04
C VAL A 244 18.28 -0.91 8.89
N ALA A 245 16.99 -0.58 8.90
CA ALA A 245 16.06 -0.94 7.84
C ALA A 245 16.33 -0.19 6.52
N ILE A 246 16.55 1.13 6.57
CA ILE A 246 16.72 1.94 5.35
C ILE A 246 18.01 1.65 4.57
N ILE A 247 18.99 1.04 5.21
CA ILE A 247 20.27 0.66 4.58
C ILE A 247 20.34 -0.84 4.22
N ASP A 248 19.34 -1.64 4.62
CA ASP A 248 19.28 -3.06 4.29
C ASP A 248 18.60 -3.24 2.91
N PRO A 249 19.29 -3.82 1.90
CA PRO A 249 18.77 -3.96 0.55
C PRO A 249 17.60 -4.95 0.43
N ASP A 250 17.41 -5.82 1.42
CA ASP A 250 16.37 -6.85 1.44
C ASP A 250 15.13 -6.43 2.25
N VAL A 251 15.16 -5.23 2.84
CA VAL A 251 14.07 -4.68 3.66
C VAL A 251 13.36 -3.55 2.91
N MET A 252 12.05 -3.55 2.94
CA MET A 252 11.22 -2.49 2.37
C MET A 252 10.43 -1.76 3.46
N CYS A 253 10.52 -0.43 3.48
CA CYS A 253 9.82 0.40 4.46
C CYS A 253 8.60 1.07 3.83
N GLY A 254 7.42 0.82 4.42
CA GLY A 254 6.22 1.60 4.14
C GLY A 254 6.36 3.02 4.69
N PHE A 255 5.83 4.02 4.01
CA PHE A 255 5.80 5.40 4.51
C PHE A 255 4.59 6.17 4.02
N ILE A 256 4.19 7.19 4.78
CA ILE A 256 3.04 8.06 4.52
C ILE A 256 3.55 9.40 4.02
N ALA A 257 3.06 9.89 2.88
CA ALA A 257 3.49 11.15 2.26
C ALA A 257 2.37 12.20 2.29
N ASP A 258 1.81 12.46 3.47
CA ASP A 258 0.79 13.48 3.70
C ASP A 258 1.36 14.83 4.19
N GLY A 259 2.62 14.85 4.66
CA GLY A 259 3.28 16.02 5.23
C GLY A 259 3.04 16.23 6.73
N GLU A 260 2.14 15.45 7.34
CA GLU A 260 1.79 15.47 8.76
C GLU A 260 2.49 14.34 9.53
N HIS A 261 2.43 13.10 9.01
CA HIS A 261 3.15 11.95 9.57
C HIS A 261 4.66 12.07 9.41
N ILE A 262 5.10 12.59 8.27
CA ILE A 262 6.51 12.81 7.97
C ILE A 262 6.64 14.15 7.24
N SER A 263 7.43 15.07 7.79
CA SER A 263 7.67 16.35 7.12
C SER A 263 8.36 16.16 5.76
N PRO A 264 8.13 17.03 4.77
CA PRO A 264 8.80 16.94 3.46
C PRO A 264 10.32 16.84 3.53
N THR A 265 10.96 17.51 4.49
CA THR A 265 12.41 17.42 4.71
C THR A 265 12.83 16.01 5.11
N MET A 266 12.09 15.37 6.03
CA MET A 266 12.40 14.01 6.47
C MET A 266 12.10 12.96 5.40
N LEU A 267 11.06 13.17 4.58
CA LEU A 267 10.81 12.36 3.39
C LEU A 267 12.00 12.44 2.40
N GLN A 268 12.53 13.64 2.19
CA GLN A 268 13.71 13.80 1.32
C GLN A 268 14.95 13.08 1.88
N ILE A 269 15.15 13.09 3.19
CA ILE A 269 16.23 12.35 3.85
C ILE A 269 16.00 10.84 3.67
N LEU A 270 14.78 10.37 3.91
CA LEU A 270 14.42 8.95 3.76
C LEU A 270 14.72 8.45 2.35
N LEU A 271 14.25 9.16 1.32
CA LEU A 271 14.45 8.75 -0.07
C LEU A 271 15.93 8.78 -0.49
N ARG A 272 16.70 9.75 0.03
CA ARG A 272 18.15 9.82 -0.25
C ARG A 272 18.97 8.75 0.46
N ALA A 273 18.55 8.35 1.65
CA ALA A 273 19.27 7.36 2.46
C ALA A 273 18.95 5.91 2.08
N SER A 274 17.82 5.68 1.42
CA SER A 274 17.31 4.36 1.05
C SER A 274 17.60 4.04 -0.42
N TYR A 275 17.20 2.84 -0.84
CA TYR A 275 17.25 2.39 -2.23
C TYR A 275 16.01 2.83 -3.05
N GLN A 276 15.30 3.90 -2.62
CA GLN A 276 14.07 4.41 -3.23
C GLN A 276 13.02 3.29 -3.44
N GLU A 277 12.47 3.13 -4.64
CA GLU A 277 11.45 2.11 -4.95
C GLU A 277 11.91 0.66 -4.76
N LYS A 278 13.19 0.42 -4.47
CA LYS A 278 13.71 -0.90 -4.10
C LYS A 278 13.64 -1.16 -2.60
N GLY A 279 13.68 -0.11 -1.79
CA GLY A 279 13.66 -0.17 -0.34
C GLY A 279 12.47 0.56 0.32
N LEU A 280 11.64 1.25 -0.45
CA LEU A 280 10.50 2.02 0.05
C LEU A 280 9.24 1.73 -0.75
N PHE A 281 8.08 1.92 -0.13
CA PHE A 281 6.77 1.97 -0.79
C PHE A 281 5.79 2.89 -0.04
N LEU A 282 4.90 3.55 -0.79
CA LEU A 282 3.84 4.37 -0.22
C LEU A 282 2.73 3.51 0.37
N VAL A 283 2.19 3.97 1.49
CA VAL A 283 0.92 3.50 2.08
C VAL A 283 0.04 4.71 2.37
N SER A 284 -1.28 4.52 2.39
CA SER A 284 -2.20 5.58 2.80
C SER A 284 -2.30 5.68 4.32
N ASP A 285 -2.28 4.55 5.01
CA ASP A 285 -2.65 4.42 6.41
C ASP A 285 -4.01 5.10 6.71
N ALA A 286 -4.92 4.97 5.72
CA ALA A 286 -6.19 5.68 5.76
C ALA A 286 -7.19 4.97 6.67
N LEU A 287 -7.96 5.78 7.41
CA LEU A 287 -8.97 5.34 8.37
C LEU A 287 -10.36 5.25 7.72
N SER A 288 -11.33 4.75 8.48
CA SER A 288 -12.72 4.59 8.04
C SER A 288 -13.36 5.85 7.42
N PRO A 289 -13.03 7.11 7.78
CA PRO A 289 -13.59 8.28 7.12
C PRO A 289 -13.02 8.58 5.72
N LEU A 290 -12.07 7.79 5.20
CA LEU A 290 -11.62 7.95 3.81
C LEU A 290 -12.81 7.93 2.85
N GLY A 291 -12.94 8.98 2.04
CA GLY A 291 -14.08 9.19 1.13
C GLY A 291 -15.26 9.93 1.74
N LEU A 292 -15.18 10.31 3.01
CA LEU A 292 -16.16 11.14 3.71
C LEU A 292 -15.62 12.55 3.96
N PRO A 293 -16.47 13.55 4.22
CA PRO A 293 -16.04 14.93 4.53
C PRO A 293 -15.28 15.01 5.85
N ASP A 294 -14.59 16.15 6.09
CA ASP A 294 -14.05 16.47 7.40
C ASP A 294 -15.16 16.46 8.47
N GLY A 295 -14.82 16.02 9.69
CA GLY A 295 -15.78 15.90 10.79
C GLY A 295 -15.28 15.03 11.93
N VAL A 296 -16.17 14.72 12.87
CA VAL A 296 -15.90 13.80 13.99
C VAL A 296 -16.53 12.45 13.67
N TYR A 297 -15.75 11.39 13.85
CA TYR A 297 -16.14 10.02 13.50
C TYR A 297 -15.85 9.05 14.65
N PRO A 298 -16.68 8.03 14.83
CA PRO A 298 -16.39 6.97 15.81
C PRO A 298 -15.12 6.21 15.44
N TRP A 299 -14.34 5.87 16.44
CA TRP A 299 -13.11 5.09 16.34
C TRP A 299 -12.99 4.18 17.57
N ASP A 300 -13.29 2.89 17.43
CA ASP A 300 -13.49 1.95 18.53
C ASP A 300 -14.49 2.49 19.58
N SER A 301 -14.11 2.57 20.85
CA SER A 301 -14.90 3.24 21.92
C SER A 301 -14.65 4.75 22.04
N ARG A 302 -13.84 5.32 21.15
CA ARG A 302 -13.40 6.73 21.13
C ARG A 302 -13.93 7.43 19.87
N GLU A 303 -13.51 8.69 19.70
CA GLU A 303 -13.77 9.50 18.52
C GLU A 303 -12.46 10.03 17.94
N ILE A 304 -12.42 10.22 16.63
CA ILE A 304 -11.37 10.93 15.90
C ILE A 304 -11.95 12.16 15.24
N GLU A 305 -11.20 13.27 15.27
CA GLU A 305 -11.45 14.46 14.47
C GLU A 305 -10.64 14.38 13.18
N VAL A 306 -11.35 14.48 12.05
CA VAL A 306 -10.73 14.58 10.71
C VAL A 306 -10.75 16.03 10.25
N LYS A 307 -9.57 16.54 9.89
CA LYS A 307 -9.39 17.88 9.35
C LYS A 307 -8.31 17.87 8.26
N ASN A 308 -8.67 18.35 7.07
CA ASN A 308 -7.76 18.43 5.92
C ASN A 308 -7.06 17.09 5.61
N GLY A 309 -7.78 15.98 5.71
CA GLY A 309 -7.25 14.65 5.42
C GLY A 309 -6.42 14.00 6.54
N THR A 310 -6.31 14.65 7.70
CA THR A 310 -5.57 14.16 8.88
C THR A 310 -6.53 13.81 10.00
N ALA A 311 -6.38 12.64 10.62
CA ALA A 311 -7.20 12.19 11.73
C ALA A 311 -6.41 12.19 13.05
N ARG A 312 -7.04 12.72 14.11
CA ARG A 312 -6.44 12.80 15.46
C ARG A 312 -7.43 12.38 16.53
N LEU A 313 -6.91 11.74 17.57
CA LEU A 313 -7.65 11.54 18.82
C LEU A 313 -7.81 12.87 19.59
N ALA A 314 -8.71 12.90 20.58
CA ALA A 314 -8.98 14.08 21.39
C ALA A 314 -7.74 14.62 22.17
N ASP A 315 -6.77 13.77 22.46
CA ASP A 315 -5.49 14.16 23.09
C ASP A 315 -4.45 14.69 22.07
N GLY A 316 -4.81 14.79 20.80
CA GLY A 316 -3.95 15.24 19.71
C GLY A 316 -3.09 14.14 19.07
N THR A 317 -3.17 12.90 19.55
CA THR A 317 -2.45 11.77 18.95
C THR A 317 -2.86 11.60 17.50
N LEU A 318 -1.87 11.57 16.59
CA LEU A 318 -2.07 11.28 15.17
C LEU A 318 -2.48 9.81 15.03
N SER A 319 -3.59 9.58 14.32
CA SER A 319 -4.20 8.24 14.24
C SER A 319 -4.13 7.63 12.85
N GLY A 320 -3.90 8.43 11.81
CA GLY A 320 -3.84 8.01 10.41
C GLY A 320 -4.30 9.14 9.49
N THR A 321 -4.50 8.81 8.21
CA THR A 321 -4.96 9.75 7.20
C THR A 321 -6.43 9.50 6.82
N THR A 322 -6.98 10.37 5.97
CA THR A 322 -8.18 10.12 5.17
C THR A 322 -7.93 10.51 3.71
N LEU A 323 -6.66 10.43 3.30
CA LEU A 323 -6.22 10.74 1.93
C LEU A 323 -6.08 9.45 1.11
N PRO A 324 -6.56 9.43 -0.15
CA PRO A 324 -6.27 8.34 -1.06
C PRO A 324 -4.77 8.17 -1.31
N LEU A 325 -4.31 6.92 -1.51
CA LEU A 325 -2.90 6.57 -1.72
C LEU A 325 -2.19 7.47 -2.73
N LEU A 326 -2.81 7.74 -3.88
CA LEU A 326 -2.18 8.48 -4.98
C LEU A 326 -1.98 9.97 -4.69
N VAL A 327 -2.61 10.52 -3.67
CA VAL A 327 -2.30 11.86 -3.17
C VAL A 327 -0.86 11.93 -2.67
N GLY A 328 -0.35 10.85 -2.06
CA GLY A 328 1.06 10.75 -1.67
C GLY A 328 2.01 10.85 -2.87
N VAL A 329 1.67 10.24 -4.02
CA VAL A 329 2.44 10.38 -5.27
C VAL A 329 2.49 11.84 -5.72
N GLN A 330 1.33 12.50 -5.75
CA GLN A 330 1.22 13.91 -6.14
C GLN A 330 2.00 14.82 -5.19
N ASN A 331 1.96 14.56 -3.90
CA ASN A 331 2.70 15.31 -2.88
C ASN A 331 4.21 15.20 -3.06
N LEU A 332 4.74 14.00 -3.29
CA LEU A 332 6.18 13.79 -3.49
C LEU A 332 6.71 14.59 -4.68
N VAL A 333 5.99 14.60 -5.80
CA VAL A 333 6.35 15.36 -6.99
C VAL A 333 6.19 16.86 -6.75
N LYS A 334 5.05 17.29 -6.17
CA LYS A 334 4.77 18.71 -5.85
C LYS A 334 5.83 19.31 -4.94
N TRP A 335 6.32 18.57 -3.95
CA TRP A 335 7.37 19.02 -3.03
C TRP A 335 8.78 18.88 -3.61
N GLY A 336 8.94 18.33 -4.82
CA GLY A 336 10.24 18.13 -5.46
C GLY A 336 11.12 17.11 -4.73
N ILE A 337 10.52 16.15 -4.03
CA ILE A 337 11.24 15.14 -3.25
C ILE A 337 11.85 14.07 -4.16
N CYS A 338 11.13 13.66 -5.19
CA CYS A 338 11.61 12.79 -6.26
C CYS A 338 10.95 13.14 -7.60
N ASP A 339 11.44 12.53 -8.67
CA ASP A 339 10.87 12.67 -10.00
C ASP A 339 9.53 11.91 -10.15
N VAL A 340 8.84 12.13 -11.26
CA VAL A 340 7.52 11.54 -11.54
C VAL A 340 7.60 10.02 -11.62
N GLU A 341 8.64 9.47 -12.25
CA GLU A 341 8.84 8.02 -12.39
C GLU A 341 8.94 7.35 -11.02
N SER A 342 9.83 7.85 -10.18
CA SER A 342 10.06 7.34 -8.83
C SER A 342 8.80 7.45 -7.97
N ALA A 343 8.10 8.58 -8.02
CA ALA A 343 6.87 8.77 -7.25
C ALA A 343 5.77 7.77 -7.64
N ILE A 344 5.55 7.55 -8.95
CA ILE A 344 4.60 6.55 -9.44
C ILE A 344 5.04 5.14 -9.01
N ALA A 345 6.32 4.81 -9.16
CA ALA A 345 6.84 3.49 -8.81
C ALA A 345 6.65 3.17 -7.31
N LEU A 346 6.78 4.15 -6.42
CA LEU A 346 6.59 4.00 -4.98
C LEU A 346 5.17 3.59 -4.58
N ALA A 347 4.14 3.92 -5.37
CA ALA A 347 2.76 3.51 -5.10
C ALA A 347 2.32 2.30 -5.95
N THR A 348 3.05 1.94 -6.99
CA THR A 348 2.64 0.93 -7.97
C THR A 348 3.56 -0.30 -7.99
N ASN A 349 4.80 -0.16 -8.44
CA ASN A 349 5.76 -1.26 -8.58
C ASN A 349 6.34 -1.70 -7.23
N ALA A 350 6.66 -0.75 -6.36
CA ALA A 350 7.32 -1.02 -5.08
C ALA A 350 6.45 -1.84 -4.11
N PRO A 351 5.18 -1.48 -3.84
CA PRO A 351 4.34 -2.30 -2.97
C PRO A 351 4.04 -3.68 -3.59
N ARG A 352 3.94 -3.79 -4.92
CA ARG A 352 3.82 -5.10 -5.57
C ARG A 352 5.05 -5.98 -5.29
N LYS A 353 6.25 -5.42 -5.46
CA LYS A 353 7.50 -6.10 -5.12
C LYS A 353 7.52 -6.56 -3.67
N ALA A 354 7.10 -5.69 -2.73
CA ALA A 354 7.11 -5.97 -1.31
C ALA A 354 6.28 -7.20 -0.92
N ILE A 355 5.23 -7.51 -1.68
CA ILE A 355 4.36 -8.68 -1.46
C ILE A 355 4.49 -9.78 -2.53
N GLY A 356 5.52 -9.71 -3.38
CA GLY A 356 5.82 -10.72 -4.38
C GLY A 356 4.92 -10.71 -5.62
N LEU A 357 4.29 -9.58 -5.94
CA LEU A 357 3.50 -9.40 -7.16
C LEU A 357 4.37 -8.82 -8.29
N PRO A 358 4.06 -9.11 -9.55
CA PRO A 358 4.80 -8.57 -10.68
C PRO A 358 4.51 -7.07 -10.87
N ARG A 359 5.52 -6.34 -11.37
CA ARG A 359 5.34 -5.01 -11.97
C ARG A 359 4.56 -5.12 -13.28
N ILE A 360 4.34 -3.99 -13.96
CA ILE A 360 3.74 -4.01 -15.30
C ILE A 360 4.60 -4.85 -16.27
N VAL A 361 4.01 -5.94 -16.77
CA VAL A 361 4.62 -6.89 -17.72
C VAL A 361 3.56 -7.44 -18.68
N LYS A 362 3.99 -8.18 -19.70
CA LYS A 362 3.08 -8.92 -20.58
C LYS A 362 2.19 -9.91 -19.82
N ASN A 363 1.06 -10.24 -20.42
CA ASN A 363 0.03 -11.16 -19.92
C ASN A 363 -0.76 -10.63 -18.70
N GLN A 364 -0.72 -9.33 -18.45
CA GLN A 364 -1.56 -8.67 -17.46
C GLN A 364 -2.71 -7.92 -18.14
N SER A 365 -3.79 -7.70 -17.37
CA SER A 365 -4.88 -6.81 -17.79
C SER A 365 -4.36 -5.39 -17.99
N ALA A 366 -4.79 -4.75 -19.08
CA ALA A 366 -4.46 -3.37 -19.40
C ALA A 366 -5.35 -2.35 -18.66
N ASN A 367 -5.65 -2.62 -17.40
CA ASN A 367 -6.25 -1.64 -16.49
C ASN A 367 -5.16 -0.68 -16.05
N LEU A 368 -5.00 0.42 -16.75
CA LEU A 368 -3.84 1.29 -16.63
C LEU A 368 -4.24 2.64 -16.02
N LEU A 369 -3.26 3.33 -15.44
CA LEU A 369 -3.33 4.75 -15.15
C LEU A 369 -2.47 5.50 -16.15
N ARG A 370 -3.02 6.58 -16.71
CA ARG A 370 -2.30 7.59 -17.47
C ARG A 370 -2.03 8.78 -16.57
N TRP A 371 -0.77 9.19 -16.49
CA TRP A 371 -0.33 10.30 -15.64
C TRP A 371 0.19 11.43 -16.51
N HIS A 372 -0.35 12.61 -16.33
CA HIS A 372 0.07 13.82 -17.02
C HIS A 372 0.80 14.75 -16.07
N TRP A 373 2.03 15.08 -16.42
CA TRP A 373 2.84 16.08 -15.70
C TRP A 373 2.77 17.43 -16.38
N ASN A 374 2.27 18.43 -15.70
CA ASN A 374 2.24 19.80 -16.18
C ASN A 374 3.46 20.57 -15.65
N GLU A 375 4.42 20.84 -16.53
CA GLU A 375 5.65 21.56 -16.19
C GLU A 375 5.42 22.99 -15.68
N THR A 376 4.39 23.68 -16.15
CA THR A 376 4.09 25.06 -15.80
C THR A 376 3.46 25.14 -14.40
N THR A 377 2.47 24.30 -14.12
CA THR A 377 1.75 24.32 -12.83
C THR A 377 2.41 23.44 -11.77
N LYS A 378 3.41 22.63 -12.15
CA LYS A 378 4.02 21.60 -11.31
C LYS A 378 2.98 20.66 -10.70
N ALA A 379 1.94 20.36 -11.45
CA ALA A 379 0.88 19.44 -11.04
C ALA A 379 0.99 18.11 -11.78
N LEU A 380 0.90 17.03 -11.03
CA LEU A 380 0.74 15.67 -11.54
C LEU A 380 -0.73 15.28 -11.42
N THR A 381 -1.36 14.97 -12.54
CA THR A 381 -2.73 14.47 -12.60
C THR A 381 -2.74 13.06 -13.17
N TRP A 382 -3.81 12.32 -12.91
CA TRP A 382 -3.96 10.98 -13.47
C TRP A 382 -5.43 10.70 -13.82
N GLU A 383 -5.63 9.76 -14.72
CA GLU A 383 -6.92 9.20 -15.08
C GLU A 383 -6.79 7.69 -15.29
N ARG A 384 -7.89 6.95 -15.10
CA ARG A 384 -7.91 5.55 -15.51
C ARG A 384 -7.98 5.46 -17.01
N ALA A 385 -6.99 4.80 -17.56
CA ALA A 385 -6.86 4.49 -18.96
C ALA A 385 -7.19 3.01 -19.17
N ILE A 386 -8.48 2.68 -19.22
CA ILE A 386 -8.90 1.33 -19.61
C ILE A 386 -8.80 1.28 -21.11
N ALA A 387 -8.09 0.30 -21.65
CA ALA A 387 -7.91 0.17 -23.10
C ALA A 387 -9.26 0.08 -23.88
N THR A 388 -10.36 -0.20 -23.19
CA THR A 388 -11.73 -0.23 -23.71
C THR A 388 -12.39 1.14 -23.80
N GLU A 389 -11.90 2.14 -23.05
CA GLU A 389 -12.54 3.47 -22.89
C GLU A 389 -11.69 4.61 -23.46
N MET A 390 -10.44 4.34 -23.81
CA MET A 390 -9.58 5.31 -24.47
C MET A 390 -10.16 5.60 -25.87
N LYS A 391 -11.02 6.60 -25.94
CA LYS A 391 -11.40 7.18 -27.25
C LYS A 391 -10.17 7.84 -27.85
N ALA A 392 -9.98 7.67 -29.16
CA ALA A 392 -9.04 8.46 -29.92
C ALA A 392 -9.34 9.93 -29.60
N GLY A 393 -8.40 10.60 -28.93
CA GLY A 393 -8.64 11.90 -28.32
C GLY A 393 -8.94 12.98 -29.31
N ASP A 394 -9.69 13.95 -28.84
CA ASP A 394 -9.85 15.27 -29.43
C ASP A 394 -8.52 16.03 -29.51
#